data_0c90a1d1afcd9cdf1a3430fb9add7e5a
#
_entry.id   0c90a1d1afcd9cdf1a3430fb9add7e5a
#
_cell.length_a   1.000
_cell.length_b   1.000
_cell.length_c   1.000
_cell.angle_alpha   90.00
_cell.angle_beta   90.00
_cell.angle_gamma   90.00
#
_symmetry.space_group_name_H-M   'P 1'
#
loop_
_entity.id
_entity.type
_entity.pdbx_description
1 polymer ?
#
loop_
_entity_poly.entity_id
_entity_poly.type
_entity_poly.pdbx_seq_one_letter_code
_entity_poly.pdbx_strand_id
1 'polypeptide(L)'
;MKQYIKNNIQYPYSLITHGIRISVKTNFLEDQSDEDKNLWVWSYHILIENNRPETVQLIDRYWKITDETGHINEVKGAGVIGQQPIINPKNSFQYSSGTPLSRPSGFMDGAYNMIYEGNKSLKVIIPTFSLDNPLTKIILN
;
A
#
# COMPACT_ATOMS: atom_id res chain seq x y z
N MET A 1 8.71 3.01 12.07
CA MET A 1 7.25 2.97 11.89
C MET A 1 6.66 1.88 12.75
N LYS A 2 5.55 2.16 13.39
CA LYS A 2 4.97 1.23 14.35
C LYS A 2 4.15 0.15 13.65
N GLN A 3 4.22 -1.06 14.19
CA GLN A 3 3.30 -2.12 13.82
C GLN A 3 1.89 -1.78 14.28
N TYR A 4 0.91 -2.33 13.60
CA TYR A 4 -0.48 -2.20 13.95
C TYR A 4 -1.14 -3.57 13.89
N ILE A 5 -1.90 -3.91 14.91
CA ILE A 5 -2.61 -5.19 14.98
C ILE A 5 -4.11 -4.92 14.98
N LYS A 6 -4.83 -5.54 14.04
CA LYS A 6 -6.27 -5.44 13.92
C LYS A 6 -6.85 -6.83 13.67
N ASN A 7 -7.78 -7.26 14.53
CA ASN A 7 -8.44 -8.58 14.42
C ASN A 7 -7.42 -9.72 14.31
N ASN A 8 -6.36 -9.69 15.13
CA ASN A 8 -5.26 -10.64 15.15
C ASN A 8 -4.39 -10.66 13.89
N ILE A 9 -4.58 -9.69 12.98
CA ILE A 9 -3.72 -9.52 11.80
C ILE A 9 -2.69 -8.45 12.12
N GLN A 10 -1.43 -8.79 11.89
CA GLN A 10 -0.32 -7.88 12.11
C GLN A 10 -0.01 -7.13 10.82
N TYR A 11 0.02 -5.79 10.92
CA TYR A 11 0.40 -4.91 9.83
C TYR A 11 1.75 -4.28 10.19
N PRO A 12 2.84 -4.65 9.49
CA PRO A 12 4.17 -4.09 9.80
C PRO A 12 4.27 -2.59 9.58
N TYR A 13 3.41 -2.04 8.75
CA TYR A 13 3.44 -0.61 8.40
C TYR A 13 2.09 0.01 8.66
N SER A 14 2.06 1.16 9.31
CA SER A 14 0.82 1.87 9.59
C SER A 14 1.10 3.36 9.78
N LEU A 15 0.20 4.20 9.29
CA LEU A 15 0.34 5.65 9.37
C LEU A 15 -1.05 6.29 9.38
N ILE A 16 -1.24 7.29 10.22
CA ILE A 16 -2.48 8.07 10.26
C ILE A 16 -2.22 9.44 9.64
N THR A 17 -3.04 9.82 8.66
CA THR A 17 -3.05 11.15 8.06
C THR A 17 -4.48 11.67 8.11
N HIS A 18 -4.67 12.85 8.67
CA HIS A 18 -6.01 13.49 8.76
C HIS A 18 -7.09 12.57 9.35
N GLY A 19 -6.72 11.72 10.32
CA GLY A 19 -7.67 10.80 10.93
C GLY A 19 -7.98 9.54 10.13
N ILE A 20 -7.31 9.34 9.01
CA ILE A 20 -7.39 8.10 8.22
C ILE A 20 -6.15 7.27 8.49
N ARG A 21 -6.34 6.02 8.92
CA ARG A 21 -5.23 5.09 9.13
C ARG A 21 -5.07 4.21 7.90
N ILE A 22 -3.87 4.18 7.35
CA ILE A 22 -3.49 3.25 6.30
C ILE A 22 -2.52 2.24 6.89
N SER A 23 -2.87 0.96 6.82
CA SER A 23 -2.03 -0.14 7.30
C SER A 23 -1.70 -1.08 6.16
N VAL A 24 -0.47 -1.55 6.10
CA VAL A 24 0.04 -2.34 4.98
C VAL A 24 0.75 -3.58 5.49
N LYS A 25 0.51 -4.69 4.82
CA LYS A 25 1.36 -5.89 4.92
C LYS A 25 1.64 -6.41 3.53
N THR A 26 2.79 -7.06 3.36
CA THR A 26 3.25 -7.54 2.07
C THR A 26 3.55 -9.03 2.13
N ASN A 27 3.46 -9.69 0.97
CA ASN A 27 3.87 -11.08 0.81
C ASN A 27 4.64 -11.22 -0.49
N PHE A 28 5.78 -11.89 -0.41
CA PHE A 28 6.53 -12.28 -1.61
C PHE A 28 5.84 -13.50 -2.24
N LEU A 29 5.56 -13.42 -3.54
CA LEU A 29 4.88 -14.49 -4.26
C LEU A 29 5.90 -15.32 -5.02
N GLU A 30 6.50 -16.29 -4.33
CA GLU A 30 7.56 -17.12 -4.90
C GLU A 30 7.08 -17.87 -6.15
N ASP A 31 5.85 -18.40 -6.12
CA ASP A 31 5.29 -19.17 -7.24
C ASP A 31 5.10 -18.35 -8.51
N GLN A 32 4.94 -17.04 -8.38
CA GLN A 32 4.75 -16.13 -9.51
C GLN A 32 6.04 -15.43 -9.91
N SER A 33 7.11 -15.64 -9.16
CA SER A 33 8.39 -14.99 -9.39
C SER A 33 9.31 -15.90 -10.19
N ASP A 34 10.23 -15.30 -10.96
CA ASP A 34 11.22 -16.03 -11.77
C ASP A 34 12.47 -15.16 -11.86
N GLU A 35 13.44 -15.44 -10.99
CA GLU A 35 14.66 -14.63 -10.93
C GLU A 35 15.49 -14.72 -12.22
N ASP A 36 15.39 -15.82 -12.96
CA ASP A 36 16.07 -15.96 -14.25
C ASP A 36 15.52 -14.97 -15.28
N LYS A 37 14.29 -14.53 -15.11
CA LYS A 37 13.64 -13.53 -15.95
C LYS A 37 13.62 -12.15 -15.32
N ASN A 38 14.36 -11.95 -14.22
CA ASN A 38 14.34 -10.70 -13.45
C ASN A 38 12.93 -10.30 -13.05
N LEU A 39 12.19 -11.26 -12.48
CA LEU A 39 10.81 -11.07 -12.10
C LEU A 39 10.61 -11.46 -10.63
N TRP A 40 10.35 -10.48 -9.79
CA TRP A 40 10.01 -10.68 -8.37
C TRP A 40 8.64 -10.09 -8.15
N VAL A 41 7.66 -10.96 -7.85
CA VAL A 41 6.25 -10.56 -7.72
C VAL A 41 5.86 -10.50 -6.26
N TRP A 42 5.23 -9.41 -5.89
CA TRP A 42 4.78 -9.15 -4.52
C TRP A 42 3.28 -8.89 -4.50
N SER A 43 2.62 -9.31 -3.44
CA SER A 43 1.30 -8.80 -3.12
C SER A 43 1.41 -7.87 -1.93
N TYR A 44 0.49 -6.91 -1.87
CA TYR A 44 0.34 -6.05 -0.71
C TYR A 44 -1.14 -5.95 -0.35
N HIS A 45 -1.39 -5.96 0.96
CA HIS A 45 -2.72 -5.83 1.50
C HIS A 45 -2.83 -4.51 2.24
N ILE A 46 -3.85 -3.73 1.91
CA ILE A 46 -4.09 -2.40 2.47
C ILE A 46 -5.38 -2.42 3.28
N LEU A 47 -5.30 -1.91 4.51
CA LEU A 47 -6.46 -1.64 5.34
C LEU A 47 -6.59 -0.13 5.52
N ILE A 48 -7.74 0.42 5.17
CA ILE A 48 -8.05 1.84 5.28
C ILE A 48 -9.13 2.01 6.33
N GLU A 49 -8.83 2.73 7.40
CA GLU A 49 -9.77 2.94 8.50
C GLU A 49 -10.10 4.41 8.65
N ASN A 50 -11.39 4.74 8.65
CA ASN A 50 -11.85 6.11 8.79
C ASN A 50 -12.16 6.41 10.26
N ASN A 51 -11.26 7.15 10.92
CA ASN A 51 -11.44 7.60 12.28
C ASN A 51 -11.90 9.08 12.35
N ARG A 52 -12.36 9.61 11.22
CA ARG A 52 -12.90 10.97 11.14
C ARG A 52 -14.39 10.97 11.48
N PRO A 53 -14.94 12.12 11.87
CA PRO A 53 -16.39 12.24 12.05
C PRO A 53 -17.17 12.30 10.73
N GLU A 54 -16.48 12.55 9.58
CA GLU A 54 -17.14 12.62 8.27
C GLU A 54 -16.92 11.35 7.47
N THR A 55 -17.88 11.04 6.61
CA THR A 55 -17.71 10.02 5.57
C THR A 55 -16.71 10.51 4.53
N VAL A 56 -15.82 9.63 4.07
CA VAL A 56 -14.86 9.94 3.01
C VAL A 56 -15.07 9.03 1.82
N GLN A 57 -14.66 9.50 0.64
CA GLN A 57 -14.64 8.67 -0.56
C GLN A 57 -13.24 8.71 -1.17
N LEU A 58 -12.67 7.55 -1.42
CA LEU A 58 -11.40 7.42 -2.12
C LEU A 58 -11.64 7.67 -3.60
N ILE A 59 -10.97 8.66 -4.16
CA ILE A 59 -11.17 9.05 -5.57
C ILE A 59 -10.08 8.51 -6.46
N ASP A 60 -8.81 8.70 -6.08
CA ASP A 60 -7.70 8.21 -6.89
C ASP A 60 -6.52 7.82 -6.03
N ARG A 61 -5.56 7.17 -6.67
CA ARG A 61 -4.34 6.69 -6.04
C ARG A 61 -3.11 7.16 -6.79
N TYR A 62 -2.03 7.32 -6.05
CA TYR A 62 -0.70 7.55 -6.57
C TYR A 62 0.26 6.57 -5.90
N TRP A 63 1.04 5.85 -6.71
CA TRP A 63 2.10 4.96 -6.24
C TRP A 63 3.43 5.37 -6.82
N LYS A 64 4.45 5.31 -5.99
CA LYS A 64 5.85 5.48 -6.38
C LYS A 64 6.58 4.20 -5.96
N ILE A 65 7.14 3.50 -6.93
CA ILE A 65 7.84 2.24 -6.73
C ILE A 65 9.31 2.47 -7.06
N THR A 66 10.17 2.31 -6.07
CA THR A 66 11.61 2.54 -6.22
C THR A 66 12.34 1.22 -6.05
N ASP A 67 13.13 0.79 -7.03
CA ASP A 67 13.93 -0.42 -6.90
C ASP A 67 15.28 -0.13 -6.25
N GLU A 68 16.06 -1.20 -5.98
CA GLU A 68 17.34 -1.09 -5.29
C GLU A 68 18.39 -0.31 -6.07
N THR A 69 18.19 -0.09 -7.37
CA THR A 69 19.10 0.71 -8.20
C THR A 69 18.70 2.19 -8.24
N GLY A 70 17.59 2.54 -7.59
CA GLY A 70 17.08 3.91 -7.60
C GLY A 70 16.14 4.22 -8.76
N HIS A 71 15.84 3.23 -9.61
CA HIS A 71 14.87 3.42 -10.68
C HIS A 71 13.47 3.57 -10.11
N ILE A 72 12.73 4.56 -10.59
CA ILE A 72 11.42 4.93 -10.08
C ILE A 72 10.35 4.71 -11.15
N ASN A 73 9.28 4.00 -10.77
CA ASN A 73 8.06 3.92 -11.55
C ASN A 73 6.95 4.60 -10.78
N GLU A 74 6.17 5.41 -11.47
CA GLU A 74 5.01 6.08 -10.90
C GLU A 74 3.74 5.54 -11.55
N VAL A 75 2.72 5.27 -10.73
CA VAL A 75 1.42 4.78 -11.18
C VAL A 75 0.34 5.68 -10.61
N LYS A 76 -0.48 6.27 -11.48
CA LYS A 76 -1.63 7.08 -11.09
C LYS A 76 -2.87 6.46 -11.69
N GLY A 77 -3.96 6.48 -10.96
CA GLY A 77 -5.21 5.95 -11.48
C GLY A 77 -6.39 6.25 -10.58
N ALA A 78 -7.58 6.14 -11.14
CA ALA A 78 -8.82 6.31 -10.41
C ALA A 78 -9.08 5.09 -9.53
N GLY A 79 -9.44 5.35 -8.27
CA GLY A 79 -9.88 4.30 -7.35
C GLY A 79 -8.82 3.27 -7.01
N VAL A 80 -9.29 2.16 -6.45
CA VAL A 80 -8.49 0.98 -6.14
C VAL A 80 -9.27 -0.25 -6.55
N ILE A 81 -8.63 -1.20 -7.25
CA ILE A 81 -9.26 -2.42 -7.78
C ILE A 81 -10.64 -2.16 -8.43
N GLY A 82 -10.73 -1.11 -9.23
CA GLY A 82 -11.97 -0.76 -9.95
C GLY A 82 -13.06 -0.12 -9.11
N GLN A 83 -12.76 0.32 -7.88
CA GLN A 83 -13.73 0.91 -6.98
C GLN A 83 -13.26 2.26 -6.45
N GLN A 84 -14.23 3.12 -6.13
CA GLN A 84 -14.01 4.37 -5.41
C GLN A 84 -14.81 4.27 -4.10
N PRO A 85 -14.28 3.53 -3.10
CA PRO A 85 -15.07 3.19 -1.93
C PRO A 85 -15.44 4.40 -1.10
N ILE A 86 -16.67 4.35 -0.56
CA ILE A 86 -17.18 5.29 0.41
C ILE A 86 -17.01 4.64 1.77
N ILE A 87 -16.32 5.32 2.68
CA ILE A 87 -16.01 4.78 4.00
C ILE A 87 -16.63 5.69 5.06
N ASN A 88 -17.63 5.18 5.75
CA ASN A 88 -18.31 5.89 6.82
C ASN A 88 -17.43 5.98 8.08
N PRO A 89 -17.70 6.92 8.98
CA PRO A 89 -16.97 7.01 10.25
C PRO A 89 -16.95 5.67 10.97
N LYS A 90 -15.78 5.31 11.52
CA LYS A 90 -15.51 4.07 12.25
C LYS A 90 -15.58 2.80 11.39
N ASN A 91 -15.74 2.94 10.09
CA ASN A 91 -15.72 1.82 9.15
C ASN A 91 -14.38 1.76 8.44
N SER A 92 -14.19 0.66 7.71
CA SER A 92 -12.96 0.40 7.00
C SER A 92 -13.23 -0.18 5.62
N PHE A 93 -12.21 -0.11 4.77
CA PHE A 93 -12.18 -0.77 3.48
C PHE A 93 -10.81 -1.44 3.35
N GLN A 94 -10.77 -2.65 2.80
CA GLN A 94 -9.50 -3.35 2.59
C GLN A 94 -9.46 -3.98 1.22
N TYR A 95 -8.26 -4.09 0.69
CA TYR A 95 -8.04 -4.73 -0.60
C TYR A 95 -6.61 -5.25 -0.70
N SER A 96 -6.40 -6.17 -1.63
CA SER A 96 -5.06 -6.65 -1.97
C SER A 96 -4.80 -6.40 -3.44
N SER A 97 -3.56 -6.13 -3.77
CA SER A 97 -3.10 -5.96 -5.13
C SER A 97 -1.68 -6.51 -5.24
N GLY A 98 -1.12 -6.47 -6.42
CA GLY A 98 0.22 -6.97 -6.65
C GLY A 98 1.06 -6.02 -7.45
N THR A 99 2.37 -6.22 -7.36
CA THR A 99 3.33 -5.47 -8.16
C THR A 99 4.52 -6.35 -8.52
N PRO A 100 4.97 -6.31 -9.77
CA PRO A 100 6.24 -6.93 -10.15
C PRO A 100 7.39 -5.96 -9.92
N LEU A 101 8.55 -6.50 -9.56
CA LEU A 101 9.81 -5.77 -9.56
C LEU A 101 10.75 -6.47 -10.52
N SER A 102 11.61 -5.70 -11.18
CA SER A 102 12.68 -6.24 -12.02
C SER A 102 13.99 -6.44 -11.25
N ARG A 103 13.96 -6.17 -9.95
CA ARG A 103 15.09 -6.34 -9.02
C ARG A 103 14.60 -7.06 -7.77
N PRO A 104 15.52 -7.71 -7.02
CA PRO A 104 15.12 -8.45 -5.81
C PRO A 104 14.55 -7.59 -4.70
N SER A 105 14.88 -6.30 -4.67
CA SER A 105 14.46 -5.40 -3.60
C SER A 105 13.98 -4.07 -4.11
N GLY A 106 13.12 -3.44 -3.35
CA GLY A 106 12.62 -2.11 -3.59
C GLY A 106 11.75 -1.65 -2.45
N PHE A 107 11.10 -0.52 -2.65
CA PHE A 107 10.10 -0.03 -1.71
C PHE A 107 9.02 0.75 -2.45
N MET A 108 7.87 0.84 -1.81
CA MET A 108 6.74 1.58 -2.34
C MET A 108 6.29 2.63 -1.34
N ASP A 109 5.84 3.75 -1.86
CA ASP A 109 5.11 4.76 -1.11
C ASP A 109 4.08 5.40 -2.03
N GLY A 110 3.21 6.20 -1.47
CA GLY A 110 2.19 6.84 -2.27
C GLY A 110 1.16 7.57 -1.44
N ALA A 111 0.03 7.84 -2.06
CA ALA A 111 -1.06 8.56 -1.42
C ALA A 111 -2.39 8.24 -2.09
N TYR A 112 -3.45 8.43 -1.32
CA TYR A 112 -4.81 8.44 -1.84
C TYR A 112 -5.35 9.87 -1.76
N ASN A 113 -6.06 10.29 -2.81
CA ASN A 113 -6.87 11.50 -2.74
C ASN A 113 -8.28 11.10 -2.38
N MET A 114 -8.81 11.70 -1.32
CA MET A 114 -10.15 11.44 -0.82
C MET A 114 -10.94 12.74 -0.77
N ILE A 115 -12.26 12.61 -0.85
CA ILE A 115 -13.16 13.75 -0.67
C ILE A 115 -14.09 13.50 0.50
N TYR A 116 -14.55 14.58 1.11
CA TYR A 116 -15.53 14.56 2.18
C TYR A 116 -16.41 15.82 2.09
N GLU A 117 -17.58 15.77 2.67
CA GLU A 117 -18.54 16.89 2.65
C GLU A 117 -18.73 17.45 1.22
N GLY A 118 -18.91 16.53 0.27
CA GLY A 118 -19.19 16.86 -1.12
C GLY A 118 -17.96 17.07 -1.97
N ASN A 119 -17.14 18.06 -1.67
CA ASN A 119 -16.02 18.41 -2.56
C ASN A 119 -14.74 18.85 -1.85
N LYS A 120 -14.68 18.76 -0.53
CA LYS A 120 -13.44 19.02 0.20
C LYS A 120 -12.49 17.85 -0.01
N SER A 121 -11.21 18.10 -0.18
CA SER A 121 -10.24 17.05 -0.49
C SER A 121 -9.26 16.83 0.64
N LEU A 122 -8.81 15.57 0.75
CA LEU A 122 -7.76 15.14 1.67
C LEU A 122 -6.72 14.37 0.87
N LYS A 123 -5.45 14.62 1.17
CA LYS A 123 -4.37 13.76 0.73
C LYS A 123 -3.96 12.86 1.88
N VAL A 124 -4.18 11.55 1.71
CA VAL A 124 -3.92 10.56 2.75
C VAL A 124 -2.67 9.78 2.36
N ILE A 125 -1.67 9.80 3.22
CA ILE A 125 -0.35 9.25 2.92
C ILE A 125 -0.35 7.75 3.19
N ILE A 126 0.16 6.98 2.24
CA ILE A 126 0.42 5.56 2.42
C ILE A 126 1.80 5.41 3.03
N PRO A 127 1.96 4.67 4.15
CA PRO A 127 3.29 4.49 4.74
C PRO A 127 4.23 3.81 3.74
N THR A 128 5.48 4.24 3.72
CA THR A 128 6.51 3.58 2.90
C THR A 128 6.70 2.16 3.41
N PHE A 129 6.72 1.19 2.51
CA PHE A 129 6.96 -0.20 2.87
C PHE A 129 7.97 -0.84 1.94
N SER A 130 8.74 -1.78 2.48
CA SER A 130 9.79 -2.44 1.72
C SER A 130 9.28 -3.69 1.01
N LEU A 131 9.92 -3.99 -0.12
CA LEU A 131 9.71 -5.19 -0.92
C LEU A 131 11.09 -5.86 -1.04
N ASP A 132 11.55 -6.48 0.05
CA ASP A 132 12.85 -7.12 0.10
C ASP A 132 12.69 -8.62 -0.06
N ASN A 133 13.39 -9.19 -1.04
CA ASN A 133 13.36 -10.63 -1.26
C ASN A 133 13.92 -11.34 -0.02
N PRO A 134 13.12 -12.17 0.66
CA PRO A 134 13.57 -12.86 1.87
C PRO A 134 14.80 -13.76 1.63
N LEU A 135 14.90 -14.37 0.45
CA LEU A 135 16.02 -15.25 0.11
C LEU A 135 17.32 -14.47 -0.05
N THR A 136 17.26 -13.29 -0.67
CA THR A 136 18.43 -12.42 -0.81
C THR A 136 18.93 -12.00 0.56
N LYS A 137 18.03 -11.68 1.47
CA LYS A 137 18.37 -11.27 2.83
C LYS A 137 19.10 -12.37 3.60
N ILE A 138 18.69 -13.62 3.41
CA ILE A 138 19.33 -14.78 4.04
C ILE A 138 20.75 -14.97 3.48
N ILE A 139 20.92 -14.82 2.18
CA ILE A 139 22.21 -15.01 1.52
C ILE A 139 23.22 -13.96 1.96
N LEU A 140 22.79 -12.74 2.17
CA LEU A 140 23.67 -11.63 2.59
C LEU A 140 24.14 -11.72 4.04
N ASN A 141 23.52 -12.55 4.82
CA ASN A 141 23.92 -12.79 6.21
C ASN A 141 24.82 -14.01 6.33
#